data_c1168b158c64c58a9be335a2b3fc125c
#
_entry.id   c1168b158c64c58a9be335a2b3fc125c
#
_cell.length_a   1.000
_cell.length_b   1.000
_cell.length_c   1.000
_cell.angle_alpha   90.00
_cell.angle_beta   90.00
_cell.angle_gamma   90.00
#
_symmetry.space_group_name_H-M   'P 1'
#
loop_
_entity.id
_entity.type
_entity.pdbx_description
1 polymer ?
#
loop_
_entity_poly.entity_id
_entity_poly.type
_entity_poly.pdbx_seq_one_letter_code
_entity_poly.pdbx_strand_id
1 'polypeptide(L)'
;DIKKILEESYGVTTHNWQQKIIDIANGNPRIAIMTFNALKQDSNISCIADVFRKYYDNIINSRQLNPNEIDLLFYISVLSPFSIKDKKIMALLSAKNPDILEIILKLNDYELINYYNDEAIKICDQNLSNYIVYKYLFVDKKIKLSDFINKLYLFRPISPVFAAFEVRDLFNTFVTSIPHLC
;
A
#
# COMPACT_ATOMS: atom_id res chain seq x y z
N ASP A 1 -5.54 -11.02 22.50
CA ASP A 1 -4.93 -9.92 23.25
C ASP A 1 -3.51 -9.66 22.73
N ILE A 2 -3.24 -8.43 22.29
CA ILE A 2 -1.94 -8.03 21.70
C ILE A 2 -0.80 -8.30 22.69
N LYS A 3 -1.00 -7.99 23.96
CA LYS A 3 0.01 -8.19 24.99
C LYS A 3 0.46 -9.65 25.06
N LYS A 4 -0.48 -10.57 25.03
CA LYS A 4 -0.19 -12.02 25.03
C LYS A 4 0.61 -12.44 23.79
N ILE A 5 0.26 -11.92 22.61
CA ILE A 5 1.01 -12.18 21.37
C ILE A 5 2.46 -11.68 21.49
N LEU A 6 2.64 -10.46 22.03
CA LEU A 6 3.98 -9.86 22.19
C LEU A 6 4.83 -10.66 23.17
N GLU A 7 4.26 -11.13 24.26
CA GLU A 7 4.95 -11.94 25.28
C GLU A 7 5.29 -13.34 24.77
N GLU A 8 4.28 -14.08 24.31
CA GLU A 8 4.44 -15.51 23.98
C GLU A 8 5.15 -15.74 22.65
N SER A 9 4.87 -14.91 21.62
CA SER A 9 5.39 -15.15 20.27
C SER A 9 6.66 -14.34 19.97
N TYR A 10 6.86 -13.20 20.63
CA TYR A 10 7.95 -12.27 20.34
C TYR A 10 8.88 -12.01 21.51
N GLY A 11 8.60 -12.56 22.70
CA GLY A 11 9.44 -12.42 23.89
C GLY A 11 9.54 -10.99 24.42
N VAL A 12 8.57 -10.13 24.12
CA VAL A 12 8.53 -8.74 24.57
C VAL A 12 7.98 -8.69 25.99
N THR A 13 8.84 -8.66 26.99
CA THR A 13 8.47 -8.65 28.41
C THR A 13 8.56 -7.27 29.06
N THR A 14 9.25 -6.33 28.44
CA THR A 14 9.43 -4.97 28.96
C THR A 14 8.15 -4.15 28.81
N HIS A 15 7.57 -3.70 29.93
CA HIS A 15 6.31 -2.97 29.97
C HIS A 15 6.28 -1.74 29.04
N ASN A 16 7.34 -0.92 29.04
CA ASN A 16 7.42 0.27 28.21
C ASN A 16 7.36 -0.05 26.70
N TRP A 17 7.98 -1.13 26.27
CA TRP A 17 7.91 -1.57 24.87
C TRP A 17 6.53 -2.09 24.51
N GLN A 18 5.96 -2.92 25.38
CA GLN A 18 4.59 -3.41 25.18
C GLN A 18 3.60 -2.27 25.05
N GLN A 19 3.67 -1.29 25.98
CA GLN A 19 2.75 -0.16 25.97
C GLN A 19 2.91 0.67 24.70
N LYS A 20 4.13 1.02 24.30
CA LYS A 20 4.39 1.75 23.07
C LYS A 20 3.83 1.03 21.83
N ILE A 21 3.99 -0.29 21.74
CA ILE A 21 3.47 -1.09 20.62
C ILE A 21 1.94 -1.09 20.65
N ILE A 22 1.31 -1.27 21.81
CA ILE A 22 -0.14 -1.30 21.97
C ILE A 22 -0.75 0.04 21.58
N ASP A 23 -0.15 1.14 22.02
CA ASP A 23 -0.63 2.49 21.72
C ASP A 23 -0.60 2.78 20.22
N ILE A 24 0.50 2.44 19.54
CA ILE A 24 0.63 2.61 18.08
C ILE A 24 -0.32 1.66 17.33
N ALA A 25 -0.47 0.42 17.81
CA ALA A 25 -1.29 -0.60 17.15
C ALA A 25 -2.79 -0.33 17.25
N ASN A 26 -3.22 0.46 18.24
CA ASN A 26 -4.63 0.81 18.46
C ASN A 26 -5.58 -0.39 18.35
N GLY A 27 -5.25 -1.49 19.04
CA GLY A 27 -6.06 -2.70 19.06
C GLY A 27 -5.89 -3.66 17.87
N ASN A 28 -5.09 -3.32 16.86
CA ASN A 28 -4.87 -4.17 15.68
C ASN A 28 -3.64 -5.07 15.87
N PRO A 29 -3.80 -6.42 15.98
CA PRO A 29 -2.68 -7.34 16.19
C PRO A 29 -1.63 -7.32 15.07
N ARG A 30 -2.06 -7.15 13.82
CA ARG A 30 -1.15 -7.09 12.68
C ARG A 30 -0.26 -5.84 12.76
N ILE A 31 -0.85 -4.69 13.08
CA ILE A 31 -0.09 -3.46 13.26
C ILE A 31 0.86 -3.59 14.45
N ALA A 32 0.48 -4.29 15.52
CA ALA A 32 1.37 -4.55 16.65
C ALA A 32 2.63 -5.33 16.23
N ILE A 33 2.47 -6.36 15.40
CA ILE A 33 3.60 -7.15 14.86
C ILE A 33 4.48 -6.27 13.96
N MET A 34 3.86 -5.47 13.09
CA MET A 34 4.60 -4.53 12.21
C MET A 34 5.37 -3.50 13.04
N THR A 35 4.74 -2.94 14.08
CA THR A 35 5.35 -1.97 15.01
C THR A 35 6.55 -2.59 15.74
N PHE A 36 6.40 -3.80 16.25
CA PHE A 36 7.51 -4.51 16.90
C PHE A 36 8.71 -4.68 15.95
N ASN A 37 8.47 -5.13 14.72
CA ASN A 37 9.51 -5.32 13.73
C ASN A 37 10.17 -3.99 13.32
N ALA A 38 9.39 -2.92 13.21
CA ALA A 38 9.89 -1.60 12.90
C ALA A 38 10.73 -1.01 14.05
N LEU A 39 10.29 -1.15 15.30
CA LEU A 39 11.00 -0.68 16.49
C LEU A 39 12.33 -1.41 16.72
N LYS A 40 12.44 -2.68 16.32
CA LYS A 40 13.73 -3.41 16.33
C LYS A 40 14.78 -2.77 15.43
N GLN A 41 14.35 -2.15 14.33
CA GLN A 41 15.24 -1.52 13.37
C GLN A 41 15.46 -0.04 13.66
N ASP A 42 14.46 0.63 14.24
CA ASP A 42 14.50 2.06 14.52
C ASP A 42 13.68 2.39 15.77
N SER A 43 14.37 2.77 16.84
CA SER A 43 13.73 3.14 18.12
C SER A 43 12.92 4.44 18.07
N ASN A 44 13.12 5.27 17.00
CA ASN A 44 12.46 6.56 16.86
C ASN A 44 11.04 6.47 16.31
N ILE A 45 10.54 5.28 15.99
CA ILE A 45 9.16 5.06 15.58
C ILE A 45 8.21 5.60 16.66
N SER A 46 7.35 6.52 16.28
CA SER A 46 6.44 7.21 17.20
C SER A 46 4.97 7.06 16.86
N CYS A 47 4.65 6.75 15.61
CA CYS A 47 3.28 6.64 15.14
C CYS A 47 3.12 5.56 14.05
N ILE A 48 1.86 5.26 13.71
CA ILE A 48 1.51 4.24 12.71
C ILE A 48 2.05 4.58 11.31
N ALA A 49 2.14 5.86 10.96
CA ALA A 49 2.70 6.28 9.67
C ALA A 49 4.18 5.91 9.54
N ASP A 50 4.96 6.05 10.63
CA ASP A 50 6.35 5.62 10.68
C ASP A 50 6.48 4.10 10.51
N VAL A 51 5.58 3.34 11.17
CA VAL A 51 5.52 1.88 11.06
C VAL A 51 5.28 1.47 9.61
N PHE A 52 4.27 2.04 8.95
CA PHE A 52 3.96 1.74 7.56
C PHE A 52 5.10 2.13 6.62
N ARG A 53 5.67 3.33 6.81
CA ARG A 53 6.82 3.79 6.02
C ARG A 53 7.98 2.80 6.15
N LYS A 54 8.38 2.46 7.38
CA LYS A 54 9.50 1.56 7.61
C LYS A 54 9.26 0.16 7.06
N TYR A 55 8.07 -0.39 7.30
CA TYR A 55 7.71 -1.73 6.89
C TYR A 55 7.62 -1.87 5.38
N TYR A 56 6.85 -1.00 4.73
CA TYR A 56 6.61 -1.11 3.29
C TYR A 56 7.77 -0.58 2.44
N ASP A 57 8.51 0.43 2.89
CA ASP A 57 9.77 0.83 2.23
C ASP A 57 10.79 -0.31 2.25
N ASN A 58 10.89 -1.04 3.35
CA ASN A 58 11.76 -2.21 3.40
C ASN A 58 11.34 -3.29 2.39
N ILE A 59 10.03 -3.56 2.26
CA ILE A 59 9.51 -4.51 1.27
C ILE A 59 9.86 -4.05 -0.15
N ILE A 60 9.57 -2.81 -0.50
CA ILE A 60 9.82 -2.25 -1.84
C ILE A 60 11.32 -2.23 -2.15
N ASN A 61 12.14 -1.76 -1.19
CA ASN A 61 13.59 -1.65 -1.37
C ASN A 61 14.26 -3.02 -1.43
N SER A 62 13.82 -4.01 -0.64
CA SER A 62 14.37 -5.36 -0.68
C SER A 62 14.13 -6.07 -2.02
N ARG A 63 13.09 -5.69 -2.75
CA ARG A 63 12.77 -6.22 -4.09
C ARG A 63 13.47 -5.48 -5.22
N GLN A 64 14.20 -4.38 -4.92
CA GLN A 64 14.96 -3.57 -5.88
C GLN A 64 14.13 -3.18 -7.11
N LEU A 65 12.89 -2.72 -6.87
CA LEU A 65 11.99 -2.32 -7.93
C LEU A 65 12.54 -1.10 -8.69
N ASN A 66 12.53 -1.18 -10.01
CA ASN A 66 12.87 -0.04 -10.85
C ASN A 66 11.70 0.98 -10.94
N PRO A 67 11.93 2.20 -11.43
CA PRO A 67 10.90 3.22 -11.50
C PRO A 67 9.63 2.80 -12.26
N ASN A 68 9.77 2.02 -13.35
CA ASN A 68 8.62 1.56 -14.15
C ASN A 68 7.79 0.52 -13.37
N GLU A 69 8.44 -0.35 -12.62
CA GLU A 69 7.79 -1.34 -11.76
C GLU A 69 7.03 -0.65 -10.62
N ILE A 70 7.60 0.40 -10.04
CA ILE A 70 6.93 1.22 -9.01
C ILE A 70 5.72 1.96 -9.61
N ASP A 71 5.87 2.54 -10.81
CA ASP A 71 4.77 3.20 -11.51
C ASP A 71 3.63 2.20 -11.80
N LEU A 72 3.97 1.01 -12.30
CA LEU A 72 2.97 -0.03 -12.55
C LEU A 72 2.29 -0.49 -11.27
N LEU A 73 3.04 -0.71 -10.21
CA LEU A 73 2.51 -1.11 -8.91
C LEU A 73 1.55 -0.05 -8.33
N PHE A 74 1.85 1.24 -8.53
CA PHE A 74 0.94 2.33 -8.18
C PHE A 74 -0.38 2.23 -8.95
N TYR A 75 -0.35 2.06 -10.29
CA TYR A 75 -1.58 1.93 -11.07
C TYR A 75 -2.36 0.67 -10.71
N ILE A 76 -1.68 -0.46 -10.47
CA ILE A 76 -2.33 -1.68 -9.97
C ILE A 76 -2.99 -1.42 -8.62
N SER A 77 -2.34 -0.71 -7.70
CA SER A 77 -2.89 -0.37 -6.38
C SER A 77 -4.19 0.43 -6.47
N VAL A 78 -4.31 1.30 -7.47
CA VAL A 78 -5.50 2.15 -7.69
C VAL A 78 -6.63 1.40 -8.41
N LEU A 79 -6.28 0.57 -9.40
CA LEU A 79 -7.25 -0.05 -10.30
C LEU A 79 -7.72 -1.43 -9.83
N SER A 80 -6.97 -2.04 -8.90
CA SER A 80 -7.23 -3.39 -8.39
C SER A 80 -8.58 -3.50 -7.65
N PRO A 81 -9.32 -4.61 -7.82
CA PRO A 81 -9.04 -5.70 -8.75
C PRO A 81 -9.48 -5.38 -10.19
N PHE A 82 -8.74 -5.88 -11.18
CA PHE A 82 -9.13 -5.75 -12.58
C PHE A 82 -8.72 -6.99 -13.41
N SER A 83 -9.33 -7.13 -14.61
CA SER A 83 -9.01 -8.20 -15.54
C SER A 83 -7.99 -7.74 -16.58
N ILE A 84 -7.02 -8.60 -16.91
CA ILE A 84 -6.11 -8.37 -18.04
C ILE A 84 -6.84 -8.35 -19.41
N LYS A 85 -8.07 -8.88 -19.45
CA LYS A 85 -8.93 -8.83 -20.63
C LYS A 85 -9.58 -7.45 -20.82
N ASP A 86 -9.51 -6.56 -19.81
CA ASP A 86 -9.96 -5.18 -19.95
C ASP A 86 -8.97 -4.39 -20.81
N LYS A 87 -9.36 -4.25 -22.08
CA LYS A 87 -8.54 -3.56 -23.10
C LYS A 87 -8.22 -2.12 -22.73
N LYS A 88 -9.09 -1.42 -22.00
CA LYS A 88 -8.87 -0.02 -21.63
C LYS A 88 -7.80 0.08 -20.54
N ILE A 89 -7.93 -0.74 -19.50
CA ILE A 89 -6.94 -0.78 -18.42
C ILE A 89 -5.59 -1.24 -18.98
N MET A 90 -5.58 -2.32 -19.77
CA MET A 90 -4.33 -2.84 -20.34
C MET A 90 -3.68 -1.85 -21.29
N ALA A 91 -4.42 -1.11 -22.11
CA ALA A 91 -3.88 -0.06 -22.97
C ALA A 91 -3.24 1.08 -22.15
N LEU A 92 -3.84 1.47 -21.03
CA LEU A 92 -3.27 2.46 -20.11
C LEU A 92 -1.92 1.99 -19.55
N LEU A 93 -1.90 0.78 -19.03
CA LEU A 93 -0.74 0.23 -18.37
C LEU A 93 0.40 -0.04 -19.37
N SER A 94 0.07 -0.53 -20.57
CA SER A 94 1.04 -0.82 -21.64
C SER A 94 1.62 0.42 -22.31
N ALA A 95 0.92 1.55 -22.27
CA ALA A 95 1.37 2.78 -22.93
C ALA A 95 2.75 3.26 -22.44
N LYS A 96 3.14 2.90 -21.21
CA LYS A 96 4.43 3.24 -20.61
C LYS A 96 5.35 2.03 -20.44
N ASN A 97 4.81 0.82 -20.53
CA ASN A 97 5.51 -0.43 -20.23
C ASN A 97 5.20 -1.45 -21.33
N PRO A 98 5.99 -1.54 -22.41
CA PRO A 98 5.76 -2.52 -23.47
C PRO A 98 5.79 -3.97 -22.94
N ASP A 99 6.63 -4.24 -21.94
CA ASP A 99 6.82 -5.56 -21.35
C ASP A 99 5.96 -5.78 -20.08
N ILE A 100 4.73 -5.22 -20.09
CA ILE A 100 3.85 -5.19 -18.91
C ILE A 100 3.61 -6.57 -18.29
N LEU A 101 3.46 -7.62 -19.10
CA LEU A 101 3.19 -8.96 -18.59
C LEU A 101 4.40 -9.52 -17.82
N GLU A 102 5.61 -9.25 -18.28
CA GLU A 102 6.84 -9.62 -17.57
C GLU A 102 6.91 -8.93 -16.21
N ILE A 103 6.58 -7.63 -16.16
CA ILE A 103 6.56 -6.89 -14.90
C ILE A 103 5.47 -7.43 -13.97
N ILE A 104 4.27 -7.76 -14.49
CA ILE A 104 3.19 -8.37 -13.71
C ILE A 104 3.64 -9.70 -13.09
N LEU A 105 4.26 -10.58 -13.87
CA LEU A 105 4.79 -11.86 -13.37
C LEU A 105 5.84 -11.63 -12.28
N LYS A 106 6.78 -10.72 -12.50
CA LYS A 106 7.79 -10.36 -11.50
C LYS A 106 7.18 -9.81 -10.20
N LEU A 107 6.18 -8.93 -10.30
CA LEU A 107 5.49 -8.41 -9.11
C LEU A 107 4.70 -9.50 -8.37
N ASN A 108 4.16 -10.48 -9.10
CA ASN A 108 3.51 -11.64 -8.51
C ASN A 108 4.51 -12.56 -7.80
N ASP A 109 5.67 -12.84 -8.39
CA ASP A 109 6.75 -13.61 -7.77
C ASP A 109 7.30 -12.94 -6.50
N TYR A 110 7.21 -11.61 -6.45
CA TYR A 110 7.57 -10.82 -5.28
C TYR A 110 6.45 -10.76 -4.23
N GLU A 111 5.31 -11.41 -4.47
CA GLU A 111 4.14 -11.41 -3.57
C GLU A 111 3.57 -10.02 -3.29
N LEU A 112 3.78 -9.06 -4.21
CA LEU A 112 3.22 -7.71 -4.13
C LEU A 112 1.82 -7.65 -4.72
N ILE A 113 1.55 -8.49 -5.71
CA ILE A 113 0.24 -8.66 -6.33
C ILE A 113 -0.11 -10.14 -6.39
N ASN A 114 -1.38 -10.45 -6.60
CA ASN A 114 -1.86 -11.79 -6.93
C ASN A 114 -2.37 -11.77 -8.38
N TYR A 115 -1.83 -12.64 -9.20
CA TYR A 115 -2.25 -12.86 -10.57
C TYR A 115 -2.97 -14.20 -10.66
N TYR A 116 -4.30 -14.17 -10.79
CA TYR A 116 -5.16 -15.34 -10.72
C TYR A 116 -5.53 -15.85 -12.11
N ASN A 117 -5.20 -17.15 -12.40
CA ASN A 117 -5.65 -17.88 -13.58
C ASN A 117 -5.46 -17.13 -14.91
N ASP A 118 -4.41 -16.33 -15.02
CA ASP A 118 -4.14 -15.50 -16.19
C ASP A 118 -5.28 -14.56 -16.59
N GLU A 119 -6.11 -14.16 -15.62
CA GLU A 119 -7.29 -13.32 -15.89
C GLU A 119 -7.39 -12.09 -15.00
N ALA A 120 -7.09 -12.22 -13.71
CA ALA A 120 -7.35 -11.16 -12.75
C ALA A 120 -6.10 -10.77 -11.96
N ILE A 121 -5.92 -9.48 -11.77
CA ILE A 121 -4.84 -8.89 -10.96
C ILE A 121 -5.44 -8.22 -9.75
N LYS A 122 -4.87 -8.51 -8.59
CA LYS A 122 -5.24 -7.89 -7.33
C LYS A 122 -3.99 -7.61 -6.50
N ILE A 123 -3.92 -6.44 -5.85
CA ILE A 123 -2.88 -6.17 -4.84
C ILE A 123 -3.02 -7.17 -3.68
N CYS A 124 -1.92 -7.71 -3.19
CA CYS A 124 -1.96 -8.75 -2.14
C CYS A 124 -2.38 -8.21 -0.78
N ASP A 125 -2.11 -6.94 -0.50
CA ASP A 125 -2.33 -6.30 0.78
C ASP A 125 -2.92 -4.89 0.60
N GLN A 126 -4.10 -4.64 1.17
CA GLN A 126 -4.76 -3.33 1.06
C GLN A 126 -3.98 -2.22 1.75
N ASN A 127 -3.28 -2.50 2.85
CA ASN A 127 -2.44 -1.49 3.50
C ASN A 127 -1.21 -1.14 2.67
N LEU A 128 -0.63 -2.12 1.97
CA LEU A 128 0.43 -1.89 0.98
C LEU A 128 -0.10 -0.99 -0.16
N SER A 129 -1.29 -1.30 -0.69
CA SER A 129 -1.95 -0.47 -1.70
C SER A 129 -2.08 0.98 -1.25
N ASN A 130 -2.67 1.19 -0.08
CA ASN A 130 -2.85 2.50 0.50
C ASN A 130 -1.51 3.23 0.67
N TYR A 131 -0.50 2.53 1.19
CA TYR A 131 0.84 3.10 1.37
C TYR A 131 1.48 3.51 0.05
N ILE A 132 1.41 2.67 -0.99
CA ILE A 132 1.97 2.97 -2.32
C ILE A 132 1.31 4.21 -2.91
N VAL A 133 -0.03 4.29 -2.85
CA VAL A 133 -0.77 5.46 -3.36
C VAL A 133 -0.40 6.72 -2.58
N TYR A 134 -0.35 6.65 -1.25
CA TYR A 134 0.07 7.77 -0.41
C TYR A 134 1.49 8.23 -0.75
N LYS A 135 2.44 7.31 -0.78
CA LYS A 135 3.85 7.60 -1.08
C LYS A 135 3.98 8.25 -2.46
N TYR A 136 3.37 7.67 -3.48
CA TYR A 136 3.46 8.12 -4.86
C TYR A 136 2.87 9.53 -5.07
N LEU A 137 1.72 9.82 -4.46
CA LEU A 137 1.00 11.09 -4.64
C LEU A 137 1.47 12.20 -3.70
N PHE A 138 1.74 11.88 -2.43
CA PHE A 138 1.93 12.90 -1.40
C PHE A 138 3.38 13.01 -0.90
N VAL A 139 4.12 11.93 -0.86
CA VAL A 139 5.53 11.94 -0.42
C VAL A 139 6.45 12.24 -1.60
N ASP A 140 6.44 11.36 -2.61
CA ASP A 140 7.32 11.46 -3.79
C ASP A 140 6.79 12.46 -4.83
N LYS A 141 5.50 12.80 -4.77
CA LYS A 141 4.81 13.76 -5.67
C LYS A 141 5.06 13.46 -7.15
N LYS A 142 5.05 12.17 -7.52
CA LYS A 142 5.34 11.70 -8.89
C LYS A 142 4.33 12.19 -9.93
N ILE A 143 3.09 12.44 -9.50
CA ILE A 143 2.01 12.99 -10.32
C ILE A 143 1.20 13.99 -9.49
N LYS A 144 0.73 15.06 -10.11
CA LYS A 144 -0.17 15.99 -9.44
C LYS A 144 -1.51 15.32 -9.21
N LEU A 145 -2.11 15.54 -8.04
CA LEU A 145 -3.41 14.95 -7.67
C LEU A 145 -4.51 15.28 -8.70
N SER A 146 -4.54 16.52 -9.23
CA SER A 146 -5.46 16.92 -10.29
C SER A 146 -5.33 16.08 -11.55
N ASP A 147 -4.09 15.82 -11.98
CA ASP A 147 -3.80 15.04 -13.20
C ASP A 147 -4.14 13.57 -12.98
N PHE A 148 -3.90 13.07 -11.76
CA PHE A 148 -4.29 11.73 -11.36
C PHE A 148 -5.81 11.55 -11.39
N ILE A 149 -6.58 12.47 -10.78
CA ILE A 149 -8.04 12.44 -10.78
C ILE A 149 -8.57 12.48 -12.22
N ASN A 150 -8.07 13.40 -13.06
CA ASN A 150 -8.48 13.49 -14.46
C ASN A 150 -8.22 12.19 -15.23
N LYS A 151 -7.10 11.52 -14.99
CA LYS A 151 -6.82 10.21 -15.58
C LYS A 151 -7.79 9.14 -15.11
N LEU A 152 -8.09 9.08 -13.82
CA LEU A 152 -9.07 8.11 -13.28
C LEU A 152 -10.44 8.25 -13.93
N TYR A 153 -10.92 9.48 -14.15
CA TYR A 153 -12.20 9.73 -14.84
C TYR A 153 -12.24 9.15 -16.25
N LEU A 154 -11.12 9.12 -16.96
CA LEU A 154 -11.05 8.55 -18.31
C LEU A 154 -11.20 7.01 -18.33
N PHE A 155 -10.84 6.33 -17.24
CA PHE A 155 -10.83 4.86 -17.16
C PHE A 155 -12.04 4.25 -16.50
N ARG A 156 -12.62 4.91 -15.53
CA ARG A 156 -13.91 4.57 -14.97
C ARG A 156 -14.85 5.75 -15.25
N PRO A 157 -15.74 5.68 -16.24
CA PRO A 157 -16.83 6.63 -16.38
C PRO A 157 -17.86 6.35 -15.27
N ILE A 158 -17.44 6.58 -14.04
CA ILE A 158 -18.25 6.54 -12.85
C ILE A 158 -18.89 7.91 -12.76
N SER A 159 -20.18 7.95 -12.41
CA SER A 159 -20.88 9.20 -12.08
C SER A 159 -19.93 10.10 -11.26
N PRO A 160 -19.86 11.41 -11.55
CA PRO A 160 -19.00 12.35 -10.81
C PRO A 160 -19.15 12.25 -9.29
N VAL A 161 -20.31 11.82 -8.82
CA VAL A 161 -20.63 11.56 -7.42
C VAL A 161 -19.87 10.34 -6.88
N PHE A 162 -19.71 9.26 -7.68
CA PHE A 162 -19.01 8.05 -7.26
C PHE A 162 -17.50 8.22 -7.25
N ALA A 163 -16.93 8.93 -8.22
CA ALA A 163 -15.49 9.19 -8.23
C ALA A 163 -15.08 10.12 -7.09
N ALA A 164 -15.92 11.10 -6.74
CA ALA A 164 -15.71 11.91 -5.54
C ALA A 164 -15.83 11.08 -4.26
N PHE A 165 -16.64 10.01 -4.25
CA PHE A 165 -16.79 9.08 -3.14
C PHE A 165 -15.58 8.16 -3.03
N GLU A 166 -15.11 7.55 -4.13
CA GLU A 166 -13.90 6.69 -4.11
C GLU A 166 -12.63 7.47 -3.77
N VAL A 167 -12.47 8.70 -4.28
CA VAL A 167 -11.35 9.58 -3.91
C VAL A 167 -11.51 10.06 -2.45
N ARG A 168 -12.72 10.33 -2.01
CA ARG A 168 -13.01 10.68 -0.61
C ARG A 168 -12.81 9.48 0.32
N ASP A 169 -13.18 8.27 -0.10
CA ASP A 169 -12.99 7.06 0.70
C ASP A 169 -11.51 6.63 0.71
N LEU A 170 -10.79 6.76 -0.41
CA LEU A 170 -9.33 6.70 -0.43
C LEU A 170 -8.75 7.76 0.52
N PHE A 171 -9.17 9.01 0.43
CA PHE A 171 -8.69 10.09 1.27
C PHE A 171 -9.09 9.88 2.73
N ASN A 172 -10.32 9.47 3.02
CA ASN A 172 -10.78 9.13 4.37
C ASN A 172 -10.07 7.90 4.91
N THR A 173 -9.86 6.86 4.10
CA THR A 173 -9.05 5.69 4.48
C THR A 173 -7.62 6.13 4.77
N PHE A 174 -7.05 7.07 4.01
CA PHE A 174 -5.74 7.65 4.31
C PHE A 174 -5.76 8.49 5.58
N VAL A 175 -6.74 9.38 5.75
CA VAL A 175 -6.83 10.30 6.90
C VAL A 175 -7.19 9.53 8.17
N THR A 176 -8.01 8.48 8.09
CA THR A 176 -8.40 7.65 9.25
C THR A 176 -7.44 6.50 9.52
N SER A 177 -6.75 5.98 8.50
CA SER A 177 -5.71 4.95 8.65
C SER A 177 -4.36 5.54 9.04
N ILE A 178 -4.19 6.86 8.91
CA ILE A 178 -3.05 7.63 9.40
C ILE A 178 -3.62 8.61 10.46
N PRO A 179 -3.98 8.10 11.65
CA PRO A 179 -4.41 8.98 12.73
C PRO A 179 -3.22 9.86 13.09
N HIS A 180 -3.40 11.13 12.83
CA HIS A 180 -2.47 12.20 13.16
C HIS A 180 -1.09 12.04 12.51
N LEU A 181 -0.92 12.66 11.35
CA LEU A 181 0.40 13.11 10.92
C LEU A 181 1.02 13.83 12.10
N CYS A 182 2.01 13.17 12.70
CA CYS A 182 2.74 13.66 13.86
C CYS A 182 3.31 15.06 13.59
#